data_a3c2a4a29a7dbb3b3c167a2f8c5e9e8c
#
_entry.id   a3c2a4a29a7dbb3b3c167a2f8c5e9e8c
#
_cell.length_a   1.000
_cell.length_b   1.000
_cell.length_c   1.000
_cell.angle_alpha   90.00
_cell.angle_beta   90.00
_cell.angle_gamma   90.00
#
_symmetry.space_group_name_H-M   'P 1'
#
loop_
_entity.id
_entity.type
_entity.pdbx_description
1 polymer ?
#
loop_
_entity_poly.entity_id
_entity_poly.type
_entity_poly.pdbx_seq_one_letter_code
_entity_poly.pdbx_strand_id
1 'polypeptide(L)'
;MLFGLGLSGHAQTKQWTLEECVRYALDNNITIKLSELDVKTADIDKKGAFGNYLPSVNGNASHSWNIGLNQDVTTGLLRNQTTQYSSVGLNAGVDIYKGLQNQNAYRKAKLSIVASKYQLLKMQEDISLNVANAFLQILSNKEDLKIKKEQLIIDEKRLKRSEEMVNAGTIPRGDLYDLKATVATDQQNITVSENNLLISKLSLAQLLQLKEFTDFDVVDDTNAKDENNIMAQNPIDIYNKAKETRTELKLAQTNLEIAEKNVAIAKGAYQPTLTGFYGFNTRASYSDQIKLDANDKPYTVGPDPIFDQFSKNKGHNFGFQLNVPIFNGFATRNNVERNKVTLEKSKIDLEQKSLDLQRNVYTAFTDAKGALNTYESTVVTLEARQQAYNYAKEKYDVGLMNSFDFTQAQTLLTNAQSNVIRSKYDYMFKIKIIEFYFGIPIVPIISK
;
A
#
# COMPACT_ATOMS: atom_id res chain seq x y z
N MET A 1 -56.43 -3.44 -18.79
CA MET A 1 -55.74 -4.59 -18.18
C MET A 1 -54.49 -4.87 -19.02
N LEU A 2 -53.37 -4.38 -18.60
CA LEU A 2 -52.06 -4.70 -19.19
C LEU A 2 -51.29 -5.49 -18.16
N PHE A 3 -51.12 -6.77 -18.38
CA PHE A 3 -50.28 -7.66 -17.58
C PHE A 3 -48.80 -7.38 -17.93
N GLY A 4 -48.08 -6.73 -17.02
CA GLY A 4 -46.64 -6.62 -17.05
C GLY A 4 -46.02 -7.96 -16.63
N LEU A 5 -45.49 -8.73 -17.56
CA LEU A 5 -44.60 -9.86 -17.30
C LEU A 5 -43.29 -9.33 -16.76
N GLY A 6 -43.11 -9.37 -15.44
CA GLY A 6 -41.83 -9.20 -14.78
C GLY A 6 -40.93 -10.38 -15.13
N LEU A 7 -39.99 -10.18 -16.03
CA LEU A 7 -38.85 -11.06 -16.23
C LEU A 7 -37.98 -10.99 -14.98
N SER A 8 -38.17 -11.96 -14.07
CA SER A 8 -37.19 -12.23 -12.99
C SER A 8 -35.93 -12.78 -13.67
N GLY A 9 -35.06 -11.89 -14.09
CA GLY A 9 -33.71 -12.25 -14.48
C GLY A 9 -33.03 -12.83 -13.24
N HIS A 10 -32.87 -14.16 -13.20
CA HIS A 10 -31.89 -14.77 -12.28
C HIS A 10 -30.58 -14.19 -12.70
N ALA A 11 -30.04 -13.26 -11.88
CA ALA A 11 -28.67 -12.79 -12.01
C ALA A 11 -27.78 -14.03 -11.86
N GLN A 12 -27.23 -14.50 -12.97
CA GLN A 12 -26.23 -15.57 -12.98
C GLN A 12 -25.10 -15.08 -12.09
N THR A 13 -24.88 -15.72 -10.94
CA THR A 13 -23.78 -15.41 -10.03
C THR A 13 -22.50 -15.42 -10.84
N LYS A 14 -21.89 -14.25 -11.02
CA LYS A 14 -20.63 -14.14 -11.77
C LYS A 14 -19.56 -14.91 -10.99
N GLN A 15 -19.09 -15.99 -11.56
CA GLN A 15 -17.96 -16.73 -11.01
C GLN A 15 -16.66 -16.04 -11.46
N TRP A 16 -15.81 -15.74 -10.50
CA TRP A 16 -14.57 -15.01 -10.73
C TRP A 16 -13.39 -15.98 -10.81
N THR A 17 -12.53 -15.79 -11.82
CA THR A 17 -11.23 -16.46 -11.92
C THR A 17 -10.19 -15.75 -11.04
N LEU A 18 -9.05 -16.39 -10.79
CA LEU A 18 -7.93 -15.76 -10.06
C LEU A 18 -7.46 -14.50 -10.79
N GLU A 19 -7.33 -14.55 -12.11
CA GLU A 19 -6.90 -13.41 -12.91
C GLU A 19 -7.86 -12.22 -12.78
N GLU A 20 -9.18 -12.46 -12.88
CA GLU A 20 -10.19 -11.42 -12.72
C GLU A 20 -10.14 -10.80 -11.32
N CYS A 21 -9.97 -11.63 -10.26
CA CYS A 21 -9.84 -11.15 -8.88
C CYS A 21 -8.63 -10.25 -8.71
N VAL A 22 -7.45 -10.66 -9.21
CA VAL A 22 -6.22 -9.85 -9.09
C VAL A 22 -6.36 -8.55 -9.87
N ARG A 23 -6.85 -8.57 -11.11
CA ARG A 23 -7.06 -7.36 -11.92
C ARG A 23 -8.01 -6.39 -11.24
N TYR A 24 -9.13 -6.89 -10.73
CA TYR A 24 -10.11 -6.05 -10.05
C TYR A 24 -9.54 -5.43 -8.76
N ALA A 25 -8.75 -6.20 -7.99
CA ALA A 25 -8.06 -5.68 -6.81
C ALA A 25 -7.07 -4.57 -7.17
N LEU A 26 -6.26 -4.76 -8.22
CA LEU A 26 -5.31 -3.76 -8.69
C LEU A 26 -5.97 -2.42 -9.09
N ASP A 27 -7.17 -2.48 -9.67
CA ASP A 27 -7.90 -1.28 -10.09
C ASP A 27 -8.70 -0.62 -8.94
N ASN A 28 -9.14 -1.38 -7.93
CA ASN A 28 -10.11 -0.89 -6.96
C ASN A 28 -9.59 -0.80 -5.52
N ASN A 29 -8.52 -1.51 -5.16
CA ASN A 29 -8.03 -1.56 -3.80
C ASN A 29 -7.60 -0.17 -3.29
N ILE A 30 -8.11 0.22 -2.12
CA ILE A 30 -7.89 1.54 -1.52
C ILE A 30 -6.41 1.78 -1.22
N THR A 31 -5.67 0.76 -0.77
CA THR A 31 -4.25 0.89 -0.44
C THR A 31 -3.40 1.18 -1.68
N ILE A 32 -3.74 0.57 -2.82
CA ILE A 32 -3.11 0.87 -4.11
C ILE A 32 -3.42 2.32 -4.53
N LYS A 33 -4.69 2.75 -4.44
CA LYS A 33 -5.08 4.14 -4.75
C LYS A 33 -4.37 5.17 -3.87
N LEU A 34 -4.17 4.88 -2.58
CA LEU A 34 -3.36 5.73 -1.70
C LEU A 34 -1.91 5.81 -2.19
N SER A 35 -1.30 4.70 -2.57
CA SER A 35 0.07 4.66 -3.09
C SER A 35 0.20 5.38 -4.44
N GLU A 36 -0.83 5.38 -5.29
CA GLU A 36 -0.88 6.20 -6.52
C GLU A 36 -0.90 7.70 -6.21
N LEU A 37 -1.60 8.10 -5.14
CA LEU A 37 -1.60 9.49 -4.67
C LEU A 37 -0.24 9.90 -4.12
N ASP A 38 0.52 8.99 -3.48
CA ASP A 38 1.89 9.24 -3.05
C ASP A 38 2.82 9.51 -4.26
N VAL A 39 2.64 8.79 -5.37
CA VAL A 39 3.37 9.07 -6.63
C VAL A 39 3.02 10.47 -7.17
N LYS A 40 1.74 10.88 -7.12
CA LYS A 40 1.32 12.23 -7.53
C LYS A 40 1.91 13.29 -6.60
N THR A 41 1.95 13.04 -5.30
CA THR A 41 2.59 13.94 -4.33
C THR A 41 4.07 14.13 -4.64
N ALA A 42 4.80 13.05 -4.92
CA ALA A 42 6.21 13.13 -5.30
C ALA A 42 6.42 13.90 -6.63
N ASP A 43 5.48 13.84 -7.61
CA ASP A 43 5.58 14.67 -8.82
C ASP A 43 5.34 16.16 -8.53
N ILE A 44 4.43 16.49 -7.61
CA ILE A 44 4.22 17.87 -7.13
C ILE A 44 5.48 18.38 -6.41
N ASP A 45 6.10 17.56 -5.55
CA ASP A 45 7.34 17.92 -4.86
C ASP A 45 8.49 18.17 -5.85
N LYS A 46 8.57 17.40 -6.95
CA LYS A 46 9.52 17.68 -8.02
C LYS A 46 9.26 19.04 -8.68
N LYS A 47 7.99 19.42 -8.91
CA LYS A 47 7.64 20.75 -9.44
C LYS A 47 8.03 21.83 -8.44
N GLY A 48 7.81 21.59 -7.13
CA GLY A 48 8.29 22.48 -6.06
C GLY A 48 9.81 22.64 -6.06
N ALA A 49 10.55 21.53 -6.19
CA ALA A 49 12.02 21.58 -6.30
C ALA A 49 12.51 22.31 -7.57
N PHE A 50 11.76 22.23 -8.68
CA PHE A 50 12.01 23.06 -9.86
C PHE A 50 11.70 24.54 -9.61
N GLY A 51 10.65 24.82 -8.84
CA GLY A 51 10.28 26.18 -8.42
C GLY A 51 11.41 26.95 -7.74
N ASN A 52 12.35 26.26 -7.07
CA ASN A 52 13.53 26.89 -6.46
C ASN A 52 14.51 27.54 -7.47
N TYR A 53 14.35 27.30 -8.76
CA TYR A 53 15.10 27.99 -9.81
C TYR A 53 14.38 29.23 -10.33
N LEU A 54 13.12 29.42 -9.99
CA LEU A 54 12.31 30.53 -10.46
C LEU A 54 12.31 31.67 -9.46
N PRO A 55 12.16 32.92 -9.90
CA PRO A 55 12.00 34.02 -8.97
C PRO A 55 10.71 33.89 -8.17
N SER A 56 10.80 34.19 -6.87
CA SER A 56 9.61 34.43 -6.03
C SER A 56 9.24 35.90 -6.12
N VAL A 57 7.94 36.20 -6.26
CA VAL A 57 7.43 37.58 -6.28
C VAL A 57 6.39 37.70 -5.16
N ASN A 58 6.60 38.68 -4.27
CA ASN A 58 5.72 38.94 -3.15
C ASN A 58 5.27 40.40 -3.15
N GLY A 59 3.98 40.64 -2.99
CA GLY A 59 3.40 41.98 -2.79
C GLY A 59 3.09 42.19 -1.32
N ASN A 60 3.39 43.39 -0.81
CA ASN A 60 3.05 43.80 0.53
C ASN A 60 2.41 45.19 0.52
N ALA A 61 1.41 45.41 1.35
CA ALA A 61 0.84 46.71 1.64
C ALA A 61 0.69 46.85 3.14
N SER A 62 1.01 48.01 3.67
CA SER A 62 0.84 48.32 5.08
C SER A 62 0.28 49.70 5.27
N HIS A 63 -0.48 49.88 6.34
CA HIS A 63 -0.96 51.17 6.88
C HIS A 63 -0.74 51.14 8.37
N SER A 64 -0.14 52.21 8.89
CA SER A 64 0.17 52.32 10.32
C SER A 64 -0.07 53.72 10.86
N TRP A 65 -0.43 53.78 12.11
CA TRP A 65 -0.58 55.03 12.89
C TRP A 65 0.52 55.05 13.95
N ASN A 66 1.35 56.07 13.91
CA ASN A 66 2.34 56.34 14.94
C ASN A 66 1.85 57.51 15.78
N ILE A 67 1.49 57.24 17.05
CA ILE A 67 0.96 58.22 18.00
C ILE A 67 2.01 58.51 19.02
N GLY A 68 2.36 59.79 19.20
CA GLY A 68 3.37 60.19 20.18
C GLY A 68 4.43 61.11 19.60
N LEU A 69 5.59 61.13 20.22
CA LEU A 69 6.73 61.97 19.80
C LEU A 69 7.33 61.46 18.50
N ASN A 70 6.97 62.09 17.40
CA ASN A 70 7.42 61.74 16.05
C ASN A 70 8.28 62.89 15.47
N GLN A 71 9.25 62.54 14.62
CA GLN A 71 10.02 63.54 13.89
C GLN A 71 9.19 64.10 12.73
N ASP A 72 9.02 65.41 12.70
CA ASP A 72 8.42 66.13 11.60
C ASP A 72 9.31 66.05 10.35
N VAL A 73 8.75 65.55 9.25
CA VAL A 73 9.48 65.22 8.02
C VAL A 73 10.08 66.47 7.31
N THR A 74 9.50 67.63 7.59
CA THR A 74 9.86 68.88 6.95
C THR A 74 10.90 69.70 7.76
N THR A 75 10.65 69.77 9.08
CA THR A 75 11.48 70.59 9.98
C THR A 75 12.55 69.77 10.71
N GLY A 76 12.45 68.45 10.72
CA GLY A 76 13.30 67.56 11.48
C GLY A 76 13.09 67.59 13.00
N LEU A 77 12.14 68.43 13.50
CA LEU A 77 11.87 68.59 14.92
C LEU A 77 10.98 67.46 15.46
N LEU A 78 11.19 67.08 16.71
CA LEU A 78 10.35 66.13 17.41
C LEU A 78 9.06 66.84 17.91
N ARG A 79 7.88 66.29 17.51
CA ARG A 79 6.56 66.79 17.91
C ARG A 79 5.71 65.63 18.38
N ASN A 80 4.85 65.87 19.35
CA ASN A 80 3.82 64.94 19.80
C ASN A 80 2.63 65.05 18.84
N GLN A 81 2.55 64.12 17.87
CA GLN A 81 1.54 64.09 16.79
C GLN A 81 1.20 62.70 16.37
N THR A 82 0.05 62.50 15.73
CA THR A 82 -0.30 61.25 15.04
C THR A 82 0.15 61.34 13.60
N THR A 83 1.07 60.46 13.23
CA THR A 83 1.50 60.32 11.84
C THR A 83 0.99 59.03 11.28
N GLN A 84 0.36 59.04 10.10
CA GLN A 84 -0.08 57.87 9.39
C GLN A 84 0.87 57.58 8.23
N TYR A 85 1.25 56.31 8.07
CA TYR A 85 2.10 55.86 6.97
C TYR A 85 1.38 54.74 6.20
N SER A 86 1.32 54.89 4.89
CA SER A 86 0.91 53.81 3.98
C SER A 86 2.09 53.45 3.09
N SER A 87 2.34 52.17 2.90
CA SER A 87 3.33 51.69 1.95
C SER A 87 2.78 50.54 1.13
N VAL A 88 3.21 50.50 -0.13
CA VAL A 88 2.95 49.38 -1.06
C VAL A 88 4.27 48.99 -1.68
N GLY A 89 4.54 47.66 -1.72
CA GLY A 89 5.77 47.13 -2.27
C GLY A 89 5.57 45.84 -3.04
N LEU A 90 6.47 45.61 -3.99
CA LEU A 90 6.65 44.32 -4.67
C LEU A 90 8.13 43.93 -4.52
N ASN A 91 8.37 42.70 -4.09
CA ASN A 91 9.73 42.18 -3.94
C ASN A 91 9.83 40.89 -4.76
N ALA A 92 10.86 40.83 -5.62
CA ALA A 92 11.20 39.61 -6.37
C ALA A 92 12.61 39.17 -5.99
N GLY A 93 12.82 37.87 -5.85
CA GLY A 93 14.12 37.30 -5.51
C GLY A 93 14.34 35.97 -6.20
N VAL A 94 15.58 35.70 -6.65
CA VAL A 94 15.96 34.45 -7.29
C VAL A 94 17.34 34.00 -6.81
N ASP A 95 17.46 32.71 -6.47
CA ASP A 95 18.76 32.09 -6.17
C ASP A 95 19.50 31.82 -7.48
N ILE A 96 20.51 32.63 -7.81
CA ILE A 96 21.36 32.45 -9.01
C ILE A 96 22.32 31.29 -8.75
N TYR A 97 22.90 31.24 -7.57
CA TYR A 97 23.76 30.15 -7.11
C TYR A 97 23.57 29.89 -5.62
N LYS A 98 23.38 28.63 -5.26
CA LYS A 98 23.15 28.19 -3.87
C LYS A 98 23.95 26.94 -3.55
N GLY A 99 25.26 26.94 -3.86
CA GLY A 99 26.12 25.79 -3.55
C GLY A 99 25.64 24.45 -4.12
N LEU A 100 25.05 24.45 -5.33
CA LEU A 100 24.46 23.30 -6.01
C LEU A 100 23.32 22.61 -5.21
N GLN A 101 22.79 23.25 -4.16
CA GLN A 101 21.70 22.68 -3.36
C GLN A 101 20.42 22.49 -4.17
N ASN A 102 20.03 23.50 -4.97
CA ASN A 102 18.84 23.43 -5.81
C ASN A 102 18.93 22.30 -6.86
N GLN A 103 20.11 22.13 -7.49
CA GLN A 103 20.37 21.06 -8.46
C GLN A 103 20.25 19.67 -7.81
N ASN A 104 20.84 19.48 -6.62
CA ASN A 104 20.77 18.22 -5.91
C ASN A 104 19.36 17.97 -5.33
N ALA A 105 18.64 19.00 -4.87
CA ALA A 105 17.26 18.90 -4.43
C ALA A 105 16.33 18.45 -5.58
N TYR A 106 16.51 19.01 -6.78
CA TYR A 106 15.75 18.58 -7.96
C TYR A 106 16.07 17.13 -8.37
N ARG A 107 17.37 16.72 -8.34
CA ARG A 107 17.79 15.34 -8.59
C ARG A 107 17.21 14.39 -7.54
N LYS A 108 17.23 14.77 -6.26
CA LYS A 108 16.59 14.02 -5.17
C LYS A 108 15.09 13.85 -5.43
N ALA A 109 14.38 14.93 -5.80
CA ALA A 109 12.94 14.87 -6.08
C ALA A 109 12.61 13.92 -7.24
N LYS A 110 13.46 13.84 -8.28
CA LYS A 110 13.33 12.83 -9.35
C LYS A 110 13.47 11.40 -8.80
N LEU A 111 14.44 11.15 -7.93
CA LEU A 111 14.63 9.85 -7.29
C LEU A 111 13.46 9.51 -6.36
N SER A 112 12.89 10.50 -5.67
CA SER A 112 11.70 10.29 -4.83
C SER A 112 10.49 9.81 -5.63
N ILE A 113 10.29 10.28 -6.87
CA ILE A 113 9.26 9.74 -7.77
C ILE A 113 9.54 8.27 -8.10
N VAL A 114 10.79 7.92 -8.38
CA VAL A 114 11.18 6.53 -8.66
C VAL A 114 10.93 5.64 -7.44
N ALA A 115 11.30 6.11 -6.25
CA ALA A 115 11.04 5.40 -4.99
C ALA A 115 9.54 5.19 -4.75
N SER A 116 8.71 6.22 -4.94
CA SER A 116 7.25 6.13 -4.80
C SER A 116 6.65 5.15 -5.84
N LYS A 117 7.16 5.11 -7.06
CA LYS A 117 6.74 4.13 -8.08
C LYS A 117 7.10 2.69 -7.68
N TYR A 118 8.30 2.47 -7.12
CA TYR A 118 8.66 1.15 -6.60
C TYR A 118 7.81 0.77 -5.38
N GLN A 119 7.46 1.72 -4.51
CA GLN A 119 6.55 1.47 -3.41
C GLN A 119 5.15 1.09 -3.89
N LEU A 120 4.63 1.76 -4.93
CA LEU A 120 3.37 1.39 -5.58
C LEU A 120 3.44 -0.02 -6.19
N LEU A 121 4.50 -0.33 -6.94
CA LEU A 121 4.67 -1.65 -7.54
C LEU A 121 4.75 -2.75 -6.46
N LYS A 122 5.51 -2.52 -5.39
CA LYS A 122 5.55 -3.43 -4.24
C LYS A 122 4.17 -3.66 -3.64
N MET A 123 3.37 -2.60 -3.48
CA MET A 123 2.00 -2.71 -2.96
C MET A 123 1.11 -3.54 -3.89
N GLN A 124 1.23 -3.35 -5.21
CA GLN A 124 0.50 -4.14 -6.21
C GLN A 124 0.89 -5.62 -6.15
N GLU A 125 2.18 -5.92 -5.99
CA GLU A 125 2.70 -7.26 -5.82
C GLU A 125 2.17 -7.93 -4.53
N ASP A 126 2.23 -7.22 -3.39
CA ASP A 126 1.74 -7.71 -2.09
C ASP A 126 0.22 -7.99 -2.12
N ILE A 127 -0.57 -7.10 -2.71
CA ILE A 127 -2.02 -7.31 -2.87
C ILE A 127 -2.31 -8.50 -3.79
N SER A 128 -1.58 -8.66 -4.88
CA SER A 128 -1.75 -9.80 -5.80
C SER A 128 -1.51 -11.14 -5.09
N LEU A 129 -0.46 -11.23 -4.26
CA LEU A 129 -0.18 -12.42 -3.43
C LEU A 129 -1.30 -12.68 -2.41
N ASN A 130 -1.78 -11.64 -1.74
CA ASN A 130 -2.86 -11.77 -0.75
C ASN A 130 -4.17 -12.23 -1.41
N VAL A 131 -4.49 -11.70 -2.59
CA VAL A 131 -5.67 -12.13 -3.38
C VAL A 131 -5.53 -13.60 -3.79
N ALA A 132 -4.35 -14.02 -4.27
CA ALA A 132 -4.11 -15.42 -4.65
C ALA A 132 -4.27 -16.36 -3.45
N ASN A 133 -3.73 -16.00 -2.28
CA ASN A 133 -3.90 -16.77 -1.06
C ASN A 133 -5.37 -16.90 -0.65
N ALA A 134 -6.09 -15.77 -0.60
CA ALA A 134 -7.51 -15.75 -0.22
C ALA A 134 -8.38 -16.54 -1.22
N PHE A 135 -8.06 -16.47 -2.51
CA PHE A 135 -8.73 -17.22 -3.57
C PHE A 135 -8.56 -18.74 -3.38
N LEU A 136 -7.32 -19.21 -3.20
CA LEU A 136 -7.03 -20.63 -2.98
C LEU A 136 -7.66 -21.15 -1.67
N GLN A 137 -7.73 -20.31 -0.63
CA GLN A 137 -8.43 -20.65 0.61
C GLN A 137 -9.93 -20.85 0.41
N ILE A 138 -10.58 -20.07 -0.46
CA ILE A 138 -11.99 -20.29 -0.83
C ILE A 138 -12.16 -21.62 -1.53
N LEU A 139 -11.29 -21.94 -2.49
CA LEU A 139 -11.34 -23.22 -3.22
C LEU A 139 -11.17 -24.39 -2.24
N SER A 140 -10.21 -24.33 -1.33
CA SER A 140 -9.99 -25.34 -0.28
C SER A 140 -11.24 -25.54 0.57
N ASN A 141 -11.86 -24.43 1.04
CA ASN A 141 -13.06 -24.50 1.89
C ASN A 141 -14.31 -24.99 1.10
N LYS A 142 -14.42 -24.69 -0.19
CA LYS A 142 -15.50 -25.22 -1.07
C LYS A 142 -15.42 -26.73 -1.19
N GLU A 143 -14.22 -27.24 -1.46
CA GLU A 143 -14.02 -28.69 -1.58
C GLU A 143 -14.23 -29.41 -0.26
N ASP A 144 -13.74 -28.85 0.88
CA ASP A 144 -13.98 -29.44 2.21
C ASP A 144 -15.48 -29.50 2.53
N LEU A 145 -16.22 -28.41 2.26
CA LEU A 145 -17.67 -28.38 2.45
C LEU A 145 -18.38 -29.44 1.61
N LYS A 146 -17.96 -29.62 0.35
CA LYS A 146 -18.51 -30.65 -0.54
C LYS A 146 -18.35 -32.05 0.05
N ILE A 147 -17.13 -32.39 0.54
CA ILE A 147 -16.87 -33.67 1.20
C ILE A 147 -17.79 -33.87 2.41
N LYS A 148 -17.93 -32.85 3.27
CA LYS A 148 -18.81 -32.95 4.46
C LYS A 148 -20.28 -33.18 4.09
N LYS A 149 -20.76 -32.51 3.04
CA LYS A 149 -22.14 -32.72 2.54
C LYS A 149 -22.34 -34.12 1.95
N GLU A 150 -21.37 -34.61 1.18
CA GLU A 150 -21.42 -36.00 0.65
C GLU A 150 -21.39 -37.00 1.80
N GLN A 151 -20.60 -36.77 2.86
CA GLN A 151 -20.56 -37.60 4.04
C GLN A 151 -21.93 -37.67 4.75
N LEU A 152 -22.55 -36.52 5.01
CA LEU A 152 -23.88 -36.45 5.63
C LEU A 152 -24.91 -37.25 4.85
N ILE A 153 -24.95 -37.16 3.51
CA ILE A 153 -25.88 -37.91 2.66
C ILE A 153 -25.71 -39.42 2.84
N ILE A 154 -24.46 -39.89 3.00
CA ILE A 154 -24.16 -41.31 3.23
C ILE A 154 -24.69 -41.72 4.62
N ASP A 155 -24.42 -40.92 5.66
CA ASP A 155 -24.80 -41.27 7.01
C ASP A 155 -26.31 -41.14 7.27
N GLU A 156 -27.01 -40.22 6.63
CA GLU A 156 -28.46 -40.16 6.66
C GLU A 156 -29.12 -41.40 6.00
N LYS A 157 -28.57 -41.88 4.89
CA LYS A 157 -29.06 -43.15 4.26
C LYS A 157 -28.83 -44.36 5.19
N ARG A 158 -27.67 -44.37 5.88
CA ARG A 158 -27.37 -45.43 6.87
C ARG A 158 -28.29 -45.33 8.10
N LEU A 159 -28.56 -44.14 8.59
CA LEU A 159 -29.49 -43.92 9.69
C LEU A 159 -30.88 -44.46 9.38
N LYS A 160 -31.43 -44.14 8.20
CA LYS A 160 -32.73 -44.64 7.77
C LYS A 160 -32.74 -46.17 7.72
N ARG A 161 -31.71 -46.78 7.10
CA ARG A 161 -31.59 -48.26 7.06
C ARG A 161 -31.51 -48.87 8.47
N SER A 162 -30.71 -48.23 9.40
CA SER A 162 -30.60 -48.69 10.76
C SER A 162 -31.92 -48.59 11.54
N GLU A 163 -32.73 -47.55 11.33
CA GLU A 163 -34.06 -47.42 11.90
C GLU A 163 -35.00 -48.56 11.44
N GLU A 164 -34.95 -48.89 10.17
CA GLU A 164 -35.73 -50.03 9.62
C GLU A 164 -35.30 -51.36 10.22
N MET A 165 -34.00 -51.59 10.41
CA MET A 165 -33.44 -52.82 10.98
C MET A 165 -33.69 -52.93 12.51
N VAL A 166 -33.66 -51.84 13.27
CA VAL A 166 -34.05 -51.82 14.69
C VAL A 166 -35.54 -52.13 14.85
N ASN A 167 -36.41 -51.57 14.00
CA ASN A 167 -37.84 -51.83 14.02
C ASN A 167 -38.17 -53.29 13.64
N ALA A 168 -37.33 -53.91 12.80
CA ALA A 168 -37.42 -55.33 12.46
C ALA A 168 -36.78 -56.23 13.53
N GLY A 169 -36.16 -55.69 14.59
CA GLY A 169 -35.49 -56.43 15.67
C GLY A 169 -34.17 -57.09 15.26
N THR A 170 -33.55 -56.69 14.16
CA THR A 170 -32.35 -57.33 13.59
C THR A 170 -31.05 -56.75 14.11
N ILE A 171 -31.06 -55.52 14.68
CA ILE A 171 -29.90 -54.88 15.30
C ILE A 171 -30.24 -54.23 16.66
N PRO A 172 -29.27 -54.02 17.56
CA PRO A 172 -29.46 -53.34 18.83
C PRO A 172 -29.83 -51.87 18.67
N ARG A 173 -30.66 -51.35 19.60
CA ARG A 173 -31.00 -49.91 19.61
C ARG A 173 -29.80 -49.00 19.85
N GLY A 174 -28.70 -49.53 20.49
CA GLY A 174 -27.45 -48.78 20.70
C GLY A 174 -26.86 -48.26 19.41
N ASP A 175 -26.75 -49.11 18.38
CA ASP A 175 -26.22 -48.77 17.06
C ASP A 175 -26.98 -47.62 16.37
N LEU A 176 -28.33 -47.55 16.60
CA LEU A 176 -29.13 -46.46 16.12
C LEU A 176 -28.79 -45.12 16.79
N TYR A 177 -28.59 -45.11 18.09
CA TYR A 177 -28.21 -43.90 18.83
C TYR A 177 -26.79 -43.41 18.47
N ASP A 178 -25.84 -44.30 18.26
CA ASP A 178 -24.51 -43.97 17.77
C ASP A 178 -24.55 -43.32 16.40
N LEU A 179 -25.40 -43.84 15.52
CA LEU A 179 -25.56 -43.30 14.17
C LEU A 179 -26.29 -41.94 14.18
N LYS A 180 -27.30 -41.76 15.06
CA LYS A 180 -27.96 -40.48 15.30
C LYS A 180 -26.92 -39.41 15.79
N ALA A 181 -26.03 -39.77 16.68
CA ALA A 181 -24.96 -38.89 17.16
C ALA A 181 -23.97 -38.55 16.03
N THR A 182 -23.63 -39.52 15.15
CA THR A 182 -22.79 -39.31 13.98
C THR A 182 -23.41 -38.28 13.01
N VAL A 183 -24.69 -38.46 12.63
CA VAL A 183 -25.41 -37.53 11.73
C VAL A 183 -25.48 -36.12 12.35
N ALA A 184 -25.72 -36.00 13.67
CA ALA A 184 -25.73 -34.70 14.34
C ALA A 184 -24.33 -34.03 14.31
N THR A 185 -23.26 -34.83 14.46
CA THR A 185 -21.88 -34.35 14.33
C THR A 185 -21.55 -33.91 12.93
N ASP A 186 -22.01 -34.65 11.91
CA ASP A 186 -21.82 -34.27 10.50
C ASP A 186 -22.53 -32.95 10.17
N GLN A 187 -23.76 -32.76 10.68
CA GLN A 187 -24.48 -31.49 10.51
C GLN A 187 -23.73 -30.32 11.16
N GLN A 188 -23.14 -30.54 12.35
CA GLN A 188 -22.29 -29.54 13.00
C GLN A 188 -21.05 -29.24 12.14
N ASN A 189 -20.38 -30.26 11.61
CA ASN A 189 -19.20 -30.11 10.75
C ASN A 189 -19.52 -29.33 9.47
N ILE A 190 -20.70 -29.56 8.85
CA ILE A 190 -21.18 -28.77 7.71
C ILE A 190 -21.34 -27.31 8.09
N THR A 191 -21.99 -27.00 9.21
CA THR A 191 -22.17 -25.63 9.69
C THR A 191 -20.82 -24.92 9.88
N VAL A 192 -19.83 -25.60 10.46
CA VAL A 192 -18.46 -25.07 10.62
C VAL A 192 -17.82 -24.81 9.26
N SER A 193 -17.92 -25.74 8.30
CA SER A 193 -17.34 -25.58 6.96
C SER A 193 -18.04 -24.46 6.16
N GLU A 194 -19.37 -24.29 6.29
CA GLU A 194 -20.12 -23.19 5.69
C GLU A 194 -19.68 -21.83 6.25
N ASN A 195 -19.48 -21.73 7.57
CA ASN A 195 -18.95 -20.53 8.20
C ASN A 195 -17.52 -20.21 7.72
N ASN A 196 -16.65 -21.22 7.63
CA ASN A 196 -15.28 -21.03 7.13
C ASN A 196 -15.27 -20.57 5.67
N LEU A 197 -16.14 -21.13 4.83
CA LEU A 197 -16.31 -20.68 3.44
C LEU A 197 -16.81 -19.24 3.37
N LEU A 198 -17.81 -18.87 4.17
CA LEU A 198 -18.34 -17.50 4.20
C LEU A 198 -17.24 -16.50 4.65
N ILE A 199 -16.49 -16.81 5.69
CA ILE A 199 -15.39 -15.97 6.19
C ILE A 199 -14.29 -15.81 5.12
N SER A 200 -13.95 -16.88 4.41
CA SER A 200 -12.96 -16.80 3.33
C SER A 200 -13.44 -15.97 2.14
N LYS A 201 -14.72 -16.09 1.77
CA LYS A 201 -15.35 -15.23 0.74
C LYS A 201 -15.36 -13.76 1.17
N LEU A 202 -15.71 -13.47 2.43
CA LEU A 202 -15.68 -12.12 2.98
C LEU A 202 -14.26 -11.52 2.95
N SER A 203 -13.25 -12.31 3.30
CA SER A 203 -11.85 -11.88 3.29
C SER A 203 -11.39 -11.50 1.87
N LEU A 204 -11.73 -12.30 0.85
CA LEU A 204 -11.41 -11.97 -0.53
C LEU A 204 -12.23 -10.75 -1.00
N ALA A 205 -13.52 -10.68 -0.72
CA ALA A 205 -14.37 -9.55 -1.06
C ALA A 205 -13.84 -8.22 -0.47
N GLN A 206 -13.31 -8.26 0.75
CA GLN A 206 -12.66 -7.11 1.37
C GLN A 206 -11.38 -6.69 0.64
N LEU A 207 -10.53 -7.63 0.21
CA LEU A 207 -9.34 -7.33 -0.60
C LEU A 207 -9.71 -6.72 -1.94
N LEU A 208 -10.80 -7.20 -2.55
CA LEU A 208 -11.36 -6.68 -3.79
C LEU A 208 -12.12 -5.36 -3.61
N GLN A 209 -12.46 -4.96 -2.37
CA GLN A 209 -13.32 -3.80 -2.06
C GLN A 209 -14.72 -3.91 -2.67
N LEU A 210 -15.29 -5.14 -2.70
CA LEU A 210 -16.65 -5.36 -3.15
C LEU A 210 -17.64 -4.80 -2.14
N LYS A 211 -18.64 -4.04 -2.61
CA LYS A 211 -19.71 -3.50 -1.76
C LYS A 211 -20.74 -4.57 -1.37
N GLU A 212 -21.00 -5.50 -2.29
CA GLU A 212 -21.90 -6.63 -2.10
C GLU A 212 -21.12 -7.91 -2.36
N PHE A 213 -21.19 -8.86 -1.44
CA PHE A 213 -20.45 -10.12 -1.48
C PHE A 213 -21.34 -11.37 -1.35
N THR A 214 -22.65 -11.19 -1.15
CA THR A 214 -23.60 -12.29 -0.97
C THR A 214 -23.64 -13.22 -2.17
N ASP A 215 -23.59 -12.66 -3.37
CA ASP A 215 -23.62 -13.38 -4.64
C ASP A 215 -22.22 -13.60 -5.25
N PHE A 216 -21.16 -13.32 -4.46
CA PHE A 216 -19.79 -13.51 -4.89
C PHE A 216 -19.38 -14.98 -4.82
N ASP A 217 -18.84 -15.52 -5.90
CA ASP A 217 -18.25 -16.86 -5.93
C ASP A 217 -17.05 -16.94 -6.87
N VAL A 218 -16.20 -17.95 -6.65
CA VAL A 218 -15.00 -18.20 -7.43
C VAL A 218 -15.08 -19.55 -8.15
N VAL A 219 -14.46 -19.62 -9.34
CA VAL A 219 -14.34 -20.86 -10.12
C VAL A 219 -12.91 -21.40 -10.02
N ASP A 220 -12.78 -22.72 -9.91
CA ASP A 220 -11.49 -23.37 -9.99
C ASP A 220 -11.07 -23.55 -11.46
N ASP A 221 -10.22 -22.64 -11.95
CA ASP A 221 -9.53 -22.78 -13.22
C ASP A 221 -8.01 -23.03 -13.00
N THR A 222 -7.61 -23.32 -11.74
CA THR A 222 -6.23 -23.46 -11.34
C THR A 222 -5.73 -24.90 -11.56
N ASN A 223 -4.68 -25.05 -12.36
CA ASN A 223 -3.97 -26.32 -12.48
C ASN A 223 -2.94 -26.48 -11.35
N ALA A 224 -2.99 -27.62 -10.64
CA ALA A 224 -2.04 -27.94 -9.57
C ALA A 224 -0.64 -28.31 -10.08
N LYS A 225 -0.33 -28.05 -11.34
CA LYS A 225 0.96 -28.40 -11.96
C LYS A 225 1.95 -27.25 -11.82
N ASP A 226 3.17 -27.56 -11.46
CA ASP A 226 4.33 -26.67 -11.60
C ASP A 226 4.65 -26.52 -13.10
N GLU A 227 3.85 -25.73 -13.82
CA GLU A 227 3.97 -25.53 -15.26
C GLU A 227 5.33 -24.95 -15.65
N ASN A 228 5.97 -24.23 -14.75
CA ASN A 228 7.27 -23.59 -14.96
C ASN A 228 8.44 -24.44 -14.48
N ASN A 229 8.17 -25.64 -13.94
CA ASN A 229 9.17 -26.55 -13.37
C ASN A 229 10.12 -25.82 -12.38
N ILE A 230 9.56 -24.90 -11.60
CA ILE A 230 10.34 -24.02 -10.72
C ILE A 230 11.02 -24.80 -9.58
N MET A 231 10.43 -25.93 -9.17
CA MET A 231 11.00 -26.81 -8.15
C MET A 231 12.26 -27.57 -8.60
N ALA A 232 12.53 -27.64 -9.90
CA ALA A 232 13.76 -28.20 -10.43
C ALA A 232 14.93 -27.19 -10.43
N GLN A 233 14.65 -25.90 -10.20
CA GLN A 233 15.67 -24.86 -10.12
C GLN A 233 16.41 -24.93 -8.79
N ASN A 234 17.69 -24.50 -8.80
CA ASN A 234 18.46 -24.37 -7.56
C ASN A 234 18.01 -23.10 -6.80
N PRO A 235 17.83 -23.14 -5.47
CA PRO A 235 17.48 -21.94 -4.68
C PRO A 235 18.42 -20.75 -4.90
N ILE A 236 19.72 -21.00 -5.19
CA ILE A 236 20.69 -19.94 -5.46
C ILE A 236 20.38 -19.23 -6.79
N ASP A 237 19.90 -19.95 -7.81
CA ASP A 237 19.55 -19.36 -9.10
C ASP A 237 18.27 -18.53 -8.98
N ILE A 238 17.31 -18.99 -8.19
CA ILE A 238 16.09 -18.22 -7.84
C ILE A 238 16.48 -16.94 -7.11
N TYR A 239 17.39 -17.02 -6.12
CA TYR A 239 17.87 -15.84 -5.40
C TYR A 239 18.60 -14.84 -6.31
N ASN A 240 19.50 -15.32 -7.19
CA ASN A 240 20.20 -14.45 -8.12
C ASN A 240 19.23 -13.72 -9.06
N LYS A 241 18.23 -14.41 -9.55
CA LYS A 241 17.17 -13.81 -10.37
C LYS A 241 16.32 -12.81 -9.55
N ALA A 242 15.94 -13.18 -8.32
CA ALA A 242 15.22 -12.31 -7.41
C ALA A 242 15.99 -11.01 -7.13
N LYS A 243 17.31 -11.10 -6.91
CA LYS A 243 18.17 -9.93 -6.67
C LYS A 243 18.12 -8.89 -7.80
N GLU A 244 17.96 -9.32 -9.03
CA GLU A 244 17.85 -8.42 -10.20
C GLU A 244 16.44 -7.85 -10.38
N THR A 245 15.42 -8.63 -10.04
CA THR A 245 14.03 -8.31 -10.39
C THR A 245 13.26 -7.67 -9.25
N ARG A 246 13.56 -8.03 -8.00
CA ARG A 246 12.71 -7.68 -6.83
C ARG A 246 12.64 -6.19 -6.54
N THR A 247 11.41 -5.73 -6.41
CA THR A 247 11.05 -4.32 -6.22
C THR A 247 11.58 -3.75 -4.90
N GLU A 248 11.62 -4.57 -3.83
CA GLU A 248 12.12 -4.14 -2.52
C GLU A 248 13.62 -3.76 -2.54
N LEU A 249 14.45 -4.46 -3.33
CA LEU A 249 15.87 -4.09 -3.47
C LEU A 249 16.04 -2.82 -4.32
N LYS A 250 15.26 -2.68 -5.40
CA LYS A 250 15.27 -1.46 -6.23
C LYS A 250 14.86 -0.24 -5.42
N LEU A 251 13.86 -0.40 -4.54
CA LEU A 251 13.44 0.66 -3.62
C LEU A 251 14.54 1.03 -2.63
N ALA A 252 15.17 0.05 -1.98
CA ALA A 252 16.26 0.27 -1.04
C ALA A 252 17.46 0.94 -1.72
N GLN A 253 17.84 0.52 -2.94
CA GLN A 253 18.87 1.15 -3.74
C GLN A 253 18.53 2.60 -4.07
N THR A 254 17.30 2.89 -4.48
CA THR A 254 16.86 4.26 -4.76
C THR A 254 16.88 5.13 -3.49
N ASN A 255 16.51 4.59 -2.34
CA ASN A 255 16.61 5.29 -1.05
C ASN A 255 18.06 5.60 -0.67
N LEU A 256 19.00 4.72 -0.96
CA LEU A 256 20.42 4.97 -0.80
C LEU A 256 20.88 6.16 -1.67
N GLU A 257 20.48 6.19 -2.95
CA GLU A 257 20.78 7.30 -3.86
C GLU A 257 20.17 8.63 -3.36
N ILE A 258 18.96 8.61 -2.80
CA ILE A 258 18.33 9.77 -2.16
C ILE A 258 19.17 10.25 -0.97
N ALA A 259 19.67 9.35 -0.13
CA ALA A 259 20.54 9.68 1.00
C ALA A 259 21.87 10.31 0.54
N GLU A 260 22.46 9.84 -0.56
CA GLU A 260 23.62 10.48 -1.20
C GLU A 260 23.35 11.92 -1.63
N LYS A 261 22.16 12.18 -2.21
CA LYS A 261 21.78 13.55 -2.59
C LYS A 261 21.55 14.43 -1.36
N ASN A 262 21.03 13.88 -0.24
CA ASN A 262 20.92 14.62 1.01
C ASN A 262 22.29 15.05 1.55
N VAL A 263 23.29 14.19 1.47
CA VAL A 263 24.68 14.57 1.83
C VAL A 263 25.22 15.66 0.90
N ALA A 264 24.95 15.57 -0.40
CA ALA A 264 25.39 16.56 -1.38
C ALA A 264 24.70 17.93 -1.14
N ILE A 265 23.40 17.94 -0.81
CA ILE A 265 22.65 19.17 -0.46
C ILE A 265 23.25 19.78 0.82
N ALA A 266 23.47 18.96 1.86
CA ALA A 266 24.04 19.43 3.12
C ALA A 266 25.46 20.02 2.92
N LYS A 267 26.32 19.39 2.11
CA LYS A 267 27.64 19.91 1.74
C LYS A 267 27.57 21.24 0.98
N GLY A 268 26.53 21.45 0.18
CA GLY A 268 26.30 22.71 -0.55
C GLY A 268 26.18 23.92 0.37
N ALA A 269 25.78 23.73 1.63
CA ALA A 269 25.69 24.79 2.62
C ALA A 269 27.07 25.37 3.09
N TYR A 270 28.19 24.74 2.72
CA TYR A 270 29.52 25.34 2.89
C TYR A 270 29.87 26.34 1.81
N GLN A 271 29.16 26.32 0.69
CA GLN A 271 29.49 27.16 -0.47
C GLN A 271 28.82 28.53 -0.36
N PRO A 272 29.35 29.55 -1.03
CA PRO A 272 28.69 30.85 -1.15
C PRO A 272 27.30 30.73 -1.80
N THR A 273 26.41 31.68 -1.47
CA THR A 273 25.13 31.86 -2.15
C THR A 273 25.07 33.20 -2.84
N LEU A 274 24.62 33.24 -4.08
CA LEU A 274 24.41 34.45 -4.88
C LEU A 274 22.94 34.57 -5.18
N THR A 275 22.29 35.64 -4.69
CA THR A 275 20.88 35.92 -4.91
C THR A 275 20.72 37.21 -5.72
N GLY A 276 19.91 37.21 -6.75
CA GLY A 276 19.46 38.40 -7.43
C GLY A 276 18.14 38.88 -6.82
N PHE A 277 17.99 40.19 -6.63
CA PHE A 277 16.77 40.75 -6.10
C PHE A 277 16.32 42.00 -6.88
N TYR A 278 15.01 42.24 -6.87
CA TYR A 278 14.37 43.43 -7.32
C TYR A 278 13.28 43.84 -6.36
N GLY A 279 13.24 45.12 -5.99
CA GLY A 279 12.22 45.70 -5.15
C GLY A 279 11.63 46.94 -5.81
N PHE A 280 10.32 46.99 -5.77
CA PHE A 280 9.56 48.23 -6.02
C PHE A 280 8.86 48.62 -4.72
N ASN A 281 8.96 49.88 -4.35
CA ASN A 281 8.24 50.41 -3.20
C ASN A 281 7.71 51.81 -3.49
N THR A 282 6.62 52.12 -2.86
CA THR A 282 6.08 53.48 -2.78
C THR A 282 5.42 53.69 -1.42
N ARG A 283 5.42 54.95 -0.98
CA ARG A 283 4.89 55.32 0.36
C ARG A 283 4.15 56.62 0.32
N ALA A 284 3.20 56.78 1.21
CA ALA A 284 2.50 58.01 1.47
C ALA A 284 2.47 58.27 3.00
N SER A 285 2.61 59.51 3.37
CA SER A 285 2.53 59.96 4.78
C SER A 285 1.39 60.98 4.92
N TYR A 286 0.58 60.81 5.96
CA TYR A 286 -0.42 61.74 6.37
C TYR A 286 0.06 62.49 7.60
N SER A 287 0.81 63.54 7.37
CA SER A 287 1.20 64.55 8.36
C SER A 287 1.14 65.93 7.69
N ASP A 288 0.72 66.89 8.44
CA ASP A 288 0.74 68.27 7.98
C ASP A 288 2.19 68.68 7.65
N GLN A 289 2.36 69.39 6.52
CA GLN A 289 3.62 69.90 6.06
C GLN A 289 3.73 71.37 6.41
N ILE A 290 4.87 71.83 6.90
CA ILE A 290 5.15 73.24 7.06
C ILE A 290 5.86 73.71 5.78
N LYS A 291 5.28 74.69 5.10
CA LYS A 291 5.89 75.39 3.98
C LYS A 291 6.19 76.83 4.36
N LEU A 292 7.16 77.44 3.68
CA LEU A 292 7.48 78.88 3.83
C LEU A 292 6.79 79.67 2.74
N ASP A 293 6.21 80.81 3.12
CA ASP A 293 5.67 81.77 2.15
C ASP A 293 6.80 82.60 1.48
N ALA A 294 6.47 83.52 0.55
CA ALA A 294 7.41 84.38 -0.12
C ALA A 294 8.20 85.32 0.80
N ASN A 295 7.80 85.40 2.11
CA ASN A 295 8.45 86.20 3.13
C ASN A 295 9.10 85.35 4.20
N ASP A 296 9.40 84.09 3.93
CA ASP A 296 9.98 83.12 4.83
C ASP A 296 9.16 82.81 6.08
N LYS A 297 7.86 83.07 6.07
CA LYS A 297 6.99 82.74 7.18
C LYS A 297 6.44 81.34 7.07
N PRO A 298 6.53 80.47 8.09
CA PRO A 298 6.01 79.14 8.06
C PRO A 298 4.49 79.12 8.08
N TYR A 299 3.88 78.32 7.19
CA TYR A 299 2.43 77.99 7.18
C TYR A 299 2.23 76.50 7.01
N THR A 300 1.18 75.97 7.60
CA THR A 300 0.84 74.56 7.57
C THR A 300 -0.04 74.22 6.36
N VAL A 301 0.36 73.17 5.63
CA VAL A 301 -0.42 72.64 4.51
C VAL A 301 -0.71 71.17 4.81
N GLY A 302 -1.93 70.74 4.53
CA GLY A 302 -2.30 69.34 4.68
C GLY A 302 -1.50 68.44 3.69
N PRO A 303 -1.49 67.09 3.93
CA PRO A 303 -0.78 66.16 3.10
C PRO A 303 -1.30 66.15 1.67
N ASP A 304 -0.41 65.93 0.70
CA ASP A 304 -0.81 65.68 -0.70
C ASP A 304 -1.74 64.46 -0.79
N PRO A 305 -2.66 64.37 -1.78
CA PRO A 305 -3.48 63.18 -1.98
C PRO A 305 -2.66 61.90 -2.07
N ILE A 306 -3.18 60.79 -1.49
CA ILE A 306 -2.45 59.55 -1.33
C ILE A 306 -1.92 58.98 -2.66
N PHE A 307 -2.73 59.05 -3.73
CA PHE A 307 -2.34 58.53 -5.05
C PHE A 307 -1.25 59.38 -5.70
N ASP A 308 -1.24 60.68 -5.47
CA ASP A 308 -0.20 61.58 -5.93
C ASP A 308 1.12 61.30 -5.22
N GLN A 309 1.09 61.06 -3.91
CA GLN A 309 2.23 60.66 -3.13
C GLN A 309 2.77 59.29 -3.60
N PHE A 310 1.92 58.28 -3.82
CA PHE A 310 2.32 57.03 -4.36
C PHE A 310 2.93 57.14 -5.75
N SER A 311 2.42 58.08 -6.59
CA SER A 311 2.96 58.33 -7.93
C SER A 311 4.34 59.02 -7.87
N LYS A 312 4.52 59.93 -6.94
CA LYS A 312 5.76 60.73 -6.78
C LYS A 312 6.86 59.94 -6.07
N ASN A 313 6.50 59.09 -5.11
CA ASN A 313 7.42 58.38 -4.19
C ASN A 313 7.81 56.99 -4.68
N LYS A 314 7.67 56.69 -5.99
CA LYS A 314 8.11 55.41 -6.58
C LYS A 314 9.61 55.21 -6.42
N GLY A 315 10.00 54.11 -5.81
CA GLY A 315 11.39 53.70 -5.67
C GLY A 315 11.61 52.31 -6.29
N HIS A 316 12.74 52.12 -6.93
CA HIS A 316 13.19 50.85 -7.45
C HIS A 316 14.55 50.54 -6.90
N ASN A 317 14.73 49.33 -6.43
CA ASN A 317 16.04 48.82 -6.02
C ASN A 317 16.25 47.44 -6.61
N PHE A 318 17.40 47.18 -7.14
CA PHE A 318 17.80 45.87 -7.67
C PHE A 318 19.29 45.67 -7.47
N GLY A 319 19.68 44.40 -7.42
CA GLY A 319 21.07 44.07 -7.18
C GLY A 319 21.31 42.59 -7.00
N PHE A 320 22.56 42.31 -6.59
CA PHE A 320 22.99 40.98 -6.26
C PHE A 320 23.51 40.98 -4.82
N GLN A 321 23.20 39.92 -4.09
CA GLN A 321 23.69 39.68 -2.75
C GLN A 321 24.51 38.41 -2.74
N LEU A 322 25.83 38.52 -2.41
CA LEU A 322 26.71 37.39 -2.16
C LEU A 322 26.81 37.16 -0.66
N ASN A 323 26.45 35.97 -0.21
CA ASN A 323 26.62 35.53 1.18
C ASN A 323 27.63 34.39 1.24
N VAL A 324 28.73 34.57 1.99
CA VAL A 324 29.82 33.59 2.18
C VAL A 324 29.77 33.11 3.62
N PRO A 325 29.39 31.86 3.90
CA PRO A 325 29.40 31.35 5.27
C PRO A 325 30.82 31.09 5.76
N ILE A 326 31.32 31.88 6.71
CA ILE A 326 32.68 31.74 7.27
C ILE A 326 32.64 30.82 8.49
N PHE A 327 31.75 31.09 9.44
CA PHE A 327 31.60 30.30 10.66
C PHE A 327 30.15 30.42 11.16
N ASN A 328 29.52 29.28 11.49
CA ASN A 328 28.14 29.22 11.95
C ASN A 328 27.97 28.31 13.18
N GLY A 329 28.93 28.29 14.08
CA GLY A 329 28.84 27.48 15.31
C GLY A 329 28.74 25.97 15.06
N PHE A 330 29.43 25.45 14.02
CA PHE A 330 29.39 24.04 13.58
C PHE A 330 28.06 23.54 13.03
N ALA A 331 27.05 24.39 12.86
CA ALA A 331 25.74 23.97 12.42
C ALA A 331 25.78 23.20 11.07
N THR A 332 26.46 23.74 10.06
CA THR A 332 26.65 23.09 8.76
C THR A 332 27.44 21.79 8.88
N ARG A 333 28.53 21.78 9.64
CA ARG A 333 29.34 20.58 9.88
C ARG A 333 28.50 19.45 10.48
N ASN A 334 27.78 19.75 11.56
CA ASN A 334 26.94 18.76 12.24
C ASN A 334 25.80 18.27 11.36
N ASN A 335 25.24 19.15 10.51
CA ASN A 335 24.21 18.74 9.53
C ASN A 335 24.78 17.78 8.48
N VAL A 336 25.98 18.04 7.95
CA VAL A 336 26.67 17.13 7.01
C VAL A 336 26.96 15.79 7.68
N GLU A 337 27.49 15.78 8.92
CA GLU A 337 27.77 14.53 9.63
C GLU A 337 26.48 13.72 9.90
N ARG A 338 25.37 14.36 10.31
CA ARG A 338 24.08 13.68 10.45
C ARG A 338 23.62 13.03 9.14
N ASN A 339 23.75 13.73 8.00
CA ASN A 339 23.39 13.17 6.70
C ASN A 339 24.32 12.02 6.28
N LYS A 340 25.60 12.05 6.63
CA LYS A 340 26.52 10.91 6.42
C LYS A 340 26.12 9.70 7.24
N VAL A 341 25.74 9.88 8.52
CA VAL A 341 25.21 8.78 9.35
C VAL A 341 23.94 8.21 8.75
N THR A 342 23.04 9.06 8.21
CA THR A 342 21.83 8.59 7.50
C THR A 342 22.19 7.81 6.25
N LEU A 343 23.20 8.22 5.49
CA LEU A 343 23.72 7.49 4.34
C LEU A 343 24.24 6.11 4.73
N GLU A 344 25.04 6.01 5.80
CA GLU A 344 25.53 4.72 6.30
C GLU A 344 24.38 3.81 6.75
N LYS A 345 23.36 4.36 7.42
CA LYS A 345 22.14 3.60 7.75
C LYS A 345 21.45 3.06 6.51
N SER A 346 21.36 3.84 5.42
CA SER A 346 20.76 3.40 4.16
C SER A 346 21.57 2.31 3.47
N LYS A 347 22.90 2.29 3.59
CA LYS A 347 23.75 1.20 3.09
C LYS A 347 23.47 -0.10 3.85
N ILE A 348 23.44 -0.02 5.18
CA ILE A 348 23.15 -1.16 6.04
C ILE A 348 21.72 -1.69 5.78
N ASP A 349 20.74 -0.80 5.56
CA ASP A 349 19.38 -1.22 5.21
C ASP A 349 19.34 -1.98 3.87
N LEU A 350 20.06 -1.50 2.85
CA LEU A 350 20.16 -2.22 1.58
C LEU A 350 20.80 -3.61 1.75
N GLU A 351 21.85 -3.73 2.55
CA GLU A 351 22.46 -5.01 2.88
C GLU A 351 21.48 -5.92 3.62
N GLN A 352 20.79 -5.39 4.63
CA GLN A 352 19.76 -6.13 5.38
C GLN A 352 18.64 -6.62 4.44
N LYS A 353 18.14 -5.79 3.53
CA LYS A 353 17.13 -6.20 2.54
C LYS A 353 17.63 -7.31 1.61
N SER A 354 18.92 -7.29 1.25
CA SER A 354 19.53 -8.37 0.44
C SER A 354 19.58 -9.69 1.22
N LEU A 355 19.96 -9.65 2.50
CA LEU A 355 19.97 -10.82 3.38
C LEU A 355 18.55 -11.35 3.66
N ASP A 356 17.60 -10.45 3.89
CA ASP A 356 16.20 -10.81 4.05
C ASP A 356 15.62 -11.47 2.80
N LEU A 357 15.93 -10.95 1.61
CA LEU A 357 15.53 -11.57 0.35
C LEU A 357 16.11 -12.97 0.21
N GLN A 358 17.41 -13.16 0.50
CA GLN A 358 18.04 -14.47 0.48
C GLN A 358 17.32 -15.44 1.40
N ARG A 359 17.11 -15.06 2.67
CA ARG A 359 16.37 -15.87 3.64
C ARG A 359 14.97 -16.20 3.13
N ASN A 360 14.24 -15.22 2.63
CA ASN A 360 12.86 -15.42 2.18
C ASN A 360 12.77 -16.38 0.98
N VAL A 361 13.70 -16.29 0.02
CA VAL A 361 13.77 -17.23 -1.12
C VAL A 361 14.04 -18.65 -0.63
N TYR A 362 15.04 -18.84 0.26
CA TYR A 362 15.35 -20.16 0.79
C TYR A 362 14.20 -20.73 1.64
N THR A 363 13.54 -19.89 2.44
CA THR A 363 12.36 -20.29 3.21
C THR A 363 11.23 -20.70 2.27
N ALA A 364 10.90 -19.88 1.27
CA ALA A 364 9.85 -20.19 0.30
C ALA A 364 10.12 -21.51 -0.45
N PHE A 365 11.37 -21.73 -0.86
CA PHE A 365 11.76 -23.00 -1.53
C PHE A 365 11.61 -24.21 -0.59
N THR A 366 12.07 -24.10 0.65
CA THR A 366 11.97 -25.16 1.65
C THR A 366 10.50 -25.45 2.00
N ASP A 367 9.70 -24.41 2.17
CA ASP A 367 8.26 -24.51 2.44
C ASP A 367 7.53 -25.22 1.29
N ALA A 368 7.82 -24.85 0.04
CA ALA A 368 7.18 -25.46 -1.12
C ALA A 368 7.59 -26.93 -1.28
N LYS A 369 8.88 -27.27 -1.02
CA LYS A 369 9.34 -28.65 -1.00
C LYS A 369 8.66 -29.48 0.10
N GLY A 370 8.52 -28.89 1.29
CA GLY A 370 7.77 -29.51 2.40
C GLY A 370 6.31 -29.70 2.08
N ALA A 371 5.66 -28.69 1.45
CA ALA A 371 4.26 -28.78 1.02
C ALA A 371 4.06 -29.84 -0.09
N LEU A 372 4.97 -29.97 -1.04
CA LEU A 372 4.94 -31.03 -2.05
C LEU A 372 5.01 -32.42 -1.40
N ASN A 373 5.98 -32.66 -0.53
CA ASN A 373 6.13 -33.93 0.16
C ASN A 373 4.88 -34.25 1.02
N THR A 374 4.30 -33.23 1.65
CA THR A 374 3.07 -33.38 2.44
C THR A 374 1.91 -33.75 1.52
N TYR A 375 1.75 -33.06 0.40
CA TYR A 375 0.70 -33.37 -0.58
C TYR A 375 0.82 -34.79 -1.11
N GLU A 376 2.00 -35.22 -1.56
CA GLU A 376 2.26 -36.59 -2.04
C GLU A 376 1.95 -37.63 -0.94
N SER A 377 2.39 -37.39 0.29
CA SER A 377 2.12 -38.29 1.43
C SER A 377 0.64 -38.38 1.79
N THR A 378 -0.10 -37.26 1.68
CA THR A 378 -1.56 -37.27 1.93
C THR A 378 -2.32 -37.98 0.82
N VAL A 379 -1.87 -37.90 -0.44
CA VAL A 379 -2.44 -38.66 -1.56
C VAL A 379 -2.30 -40.17 -1.32
N VAL A 380 -1.10 -40.65 -0.96
CA VAL A 380 -0.86 -42.08 -0.62
C VAL A 380 -1.72 -42.49 0.59
N THR A 381 -1.83 -41.63 1.61
CA THR A 381 -2.67 -41.89 2.77
C THR A 381 -4.14 -41.99 2.39
N LEU A 382 -4.64 -41.12 1.53
CA LEU A 382 -6.03 -41.18 1.03
C LEU A 382 -6.28 -42.51 0.30
N GLU A 383 -5.39 -42.94 -0.59
CA GLU A 383 -5.51 -44.20 -1.32
C GLU A 383 -5.62 -45.38 -0.34
N ALA A 384 -4.71 -45.47 0.64
CA ALA A 384 -4.73 -46.49 1.66
C ALA A 384 -6.01 -46.48 2.51
N ARG A 385 -6.48 -45.28 2.94
CA ARG A 385 -7.73 -45.14 3.68
C ARG A 385 -8.96 -45.50 2.85
N GLN A 386 -8.96 -45.21 1.58
CA GLN A 386 -10.04 -45.60 0.66
C GLN A 386 -10.15 -47.14 0.57
N GLN A 387 -9.03 -47.83 0.45
CA GLN A 387 -9.04 -49.29 0.42
C GLN A 387 -9.49 -49.86 1.78
N ALA A 388 -8.98 -49.34 2.89
CA ALA A 388 -9.41 -49.76 4.25
C ALA A 388 -10.91 -49.55 4.45
N TYR A 389 -11.45 -48.43 3.99
CA TYR A 389 -12.89 -48.15 4.05
C TYR A 389 -13.70 -49.15 3.21
N ASN A 390 -13.24 -49.46 1.98
CA ASN A 390 -13.91 -50.44 1.14
C ASN A 390 -14.01 -51.79 1.79
N TYR A 391 -12.91 -52.32 2.40
CA TYR A 391 -12.93 -53.55 3.15
C TYR A 391 -13.82 -53.48 4.41
N ALA A 392 -13.79 -52.36 5.11
CA ALA A 392 -14.65 -52.16 6.28
C ALA A 392 -16.13 -52.16 5.88
N LYS A 393 -16.47 -51.54 4.76
CA LYS A 393 -17.81 -51.49 4.19
C LYS A 393 -18.31 -52.88 3.81
N GLU A 394 -17.53 -53.69 3.13
CA GLU A 394 -17.86 -55.06 2.79
C GLU A 394 -18.14 -55.92 4.03
N LYS A 395 -17.30 -55.83 5.06
CA LYS A 395 -17.49 -56.55 6.30
C LYS A 395 -18.74 -56.05 7.07
N TYR A 396 -18.98 -54.77 7.09
CA TYR A 396 -20.16 -54.18 7.72
C TYR A 396 -21.46 -54.58 7.01
N ASP A 397 -21.47 -54.59 5.67
CA ASP A 397 -22.64 -54.95 4.85
C ASP A 397 -23.05 -56.42 5.02
N VAL A 398 -22.10 -57.32 5.36
CA VAL A 398 -22.35 -58.72 5.64
C VAL A 398 -22.49 -59.05 7.15
N GLY A 399 -22.47 -58.01 8.01
CA GLY A 399 -22.63 -58.17 9.48
C GLY A 399 -21.39 -58.65 10.22
N LEU A 400 -20.19 -58.65 9.61
CA LEU A 400 -18.94 -59.10 10.23
C LEU A 400 -18.15 -57.93 10.92
N MET A 401 -18.73 -56.75 10.92
CA MET A 401 -18.17 -55.58 11.59
C MET A 401 -19.24 -54.77 12.31
N ASN A 402 -18.95 -54.28 13.48
CA ASN A 402 -19.90 -53.42 14.22
C ASN A 402 -19.94 -51.99 13.67
N SER A 403 -20.98 -51.23 14.04
CA SER A 403 -21.22 -49.87 13.57
C SER A 403 -20.12 -48.88 13.98
N PHE A 404 -19.55 -49.05 15.18
CA PHE A 404 -18.49 -48.17 15.69
C PHE A 404 -17.21 -48.25 14.83
N ASP A 405 -16.69 -49.48 14.61
CA ASP A 405 -15.48 -49.71 13.84
C ASP A 405 -15.64 -49.23 12.36
N PHE A 406 -16.83 -49.43 11.79
CA PHE A 406 -17.12 -48.93 10.46
C PHE A 406 -17.16 -47.40 10.39
N THR A 407 -17.81 -46.74 11.38
CA THR A 407 -17.84 -45.27 11.46
C THR A 407 -16.42 -44.70 11.69
N GLN A 408 -15.56 -45.40 12.43
CA GLN A 408 -14.16 -45.00 12.56
C GLN A 408 -13.41 -45.08 11.24
N ALA A 409 -13.57 -46.15 10.48
CA ALA A 409 -12.93 -46.27 9.15
C ALA A 409 -13.40 -45.15 8.18
N GLN A 410 -14.69 -44.83 8.22
CA GLN A 410 -15.30 -43.75 7.44
C GLN A 410 -14.76 -42.37 7.86
N THR A 411 -14.68 -42.08 9.15
CA THR A 411 -14.11 -40.83 9.69
C THR A 411 -12.64 -40.65 9.25
N LEU A 412 -11.84 -41.72 9.28
CA LEU A 412 -10.46 -41.70 8.83
C LEU A 412 -10.35 -41.42 7.33
N LEU A 413 -11.25 -41.95 6.51
CA LEU A 413 -11.32 -41.64 5.08
C LEU A 413 -11.67 -40.16 4.84
N THR A 414 -12.74 -39.64 5.49
CA THR A 414 -13.17 -38.25 5.34
C THR A 414 -12.06 -37.28 5.75
N ASN A 415 -11.35 -37.58 6.85
CA ASN A 415 -10.20 -36.78 7.28
C ASN A 415 -9.05 -36.81 6.25
N ALA A 416 -8.78 -37.98 5.65
CA ALA A 416 -7.77 -38.11 4.61
C ALA A 416 -8.15 -37.30 3.35
N GLN A 417 -9.41 -37.32 2.93
CA GLN A 417 -9.92 -36.51 1.84
C GLN A 417 -9.73 -35.00 2.10
N SER A 418 -10.16 -34.51 3.28
CA SER A 418 -9.96 -33.11 3.67
C SER A 418 -8.47 -32.71 3.73
N ASN A 419 -7.60 -33.62 4.21
CA ASN A 419 -6.16 -33.36 4.26
C ASN A 419 -5.50 -33.24 2.88
N VAL A 420 -5.90 -34.08 1.92
CA VAL A 420 -5.40 -33.96 0.51
C VAL A 420 -5.79 -32.63 -0.09
N ILE A 421 -7.03 -32.18 0.11
CA ILE A 421 -7.48 -30.89 -0.43
C ILE A 421 -6.66 -29.77 0.18
N ARG A 422 -6.54 -29.74 1.50
CA ARG A 422 -5.78 -28.70 2.19
C ARG A 422 -4.31 -28.67 1.75
N SER A 423 -3.65 -29.81 1.68
CA SER A 423 -2.24 -29.91 1.26
C SER A 423 -2.07 -29.55 -0.23
N LYS A 424 -3.03 -29.89 -1.10
CA LYS A 424 -3.02 -29.47 -2.51
C LYS A 424 -3.00 -27.95 -2.67
N TYR A 425 -3.93 -27.24 -2.04
CA TYR A 425 -4.02 -25.79 -2.19
C TYR A 425 -2.90 -25.06 -1.44
N ASP A 426 -2.38 -25.60 -0.33
CA ASP A 426 -1.17 -25.08 0.31
C ASP A 426 0.05 -25.18 -0.61
N TYR A 427 0.28 -26.37 -1.22
CA TYR A 427 1.35 -26.55 -2.20
C TYR A 427 1.22 -25.58 -3.38
N MET A 428 0.03 -25.42 -3.95
CA MET A 428 -0.22 -24.48 -5.05
C MET A 428 0.14 -23.05 -4.67
N PHE A 429 -0.22 -22.61 -3.45
CA PHE A 429 0.14 -21.29 -2.98
C PHE A 429 1.66 -21.12 -2.78
N LYS A 430 2.34 -22.13 -2.21
CA LYS A 430 3.79 -22.09 -2.03
C LYS A 430 4.55 -22.02 -3.36
N ILE A 431 4.08 -22.73 -4.39
CA ILE A 431 4.62 -22.60 -5.74
C ILE A 431 4.47 -21.19 -6.28
N LYS A 432 3.30 -20.56 -6.12
CA LYS A 432 3.08 -19.16 -6.56
C LYS A 432 4.01 -18.19 -5.87
N ILE A 433 4.36 -18.41 -4.60
CA ILE A 433 5.37 -17.59 -3.89
C ILE A 433 6.76 -17.74 -4.54
N ILE A 434 7.18 -18.96 -4.91
CA ILE A 434 8.49 -19.16 -5.56
C ILE A 434 8.51 -18.54 -6.96
N GLU A 435 7.45 -18.74 -7.75
CA GLU A 435 7.29 -18.12 -9.07
C GLU A 435 7.42 -16.60 -8.97
N PHE A 436 6.78 -16.02 -7.96
CA PHE A 436 6.86 -14.59 -7.66
C PHE A 436 8.31 -14.15 -7.35
N TYR A 437 9.08 -14.89 -6.54
CA TYR A 437 10.50 -14.59 -6.31
C TYR A 437 11.36 -14.78 -7.56
N PHE A 438 11.03 -15.72 -8.41
CA PHE A 438 11.72 -15.92 -9.69
C PHE A 438 11.43 -14.81 -10.70
N GLY A 439 10.43 -13.95 -10.43
CA GLY A 439 10.04 -12.83 -11.26
C GLY A 439 8.91 -13.15 -12.23
N ILE A 440 8.20 -14.26 -12.02
CA ILE A 440 6.97 -14.60 -12.74
C ILE A 440 5.81 -13.93 -12.01
N PRO A 441 5.10 -12.99 -12.64
CA PRO A 441 3.96 -12.33 -11.99
C PRO A 441 2.80 -13.31 -11.81
N ILE A 442 2.05 -13.18 -10.70
CA ILE A 442 0.84 -14.01 -10.44
C ILE A 442 -0.18 -13.84 -11.56
N VAL A 443 -0.31 -12.62 -12.05
CA VAL A 443 -1.07 -12.23 -13.24
C VAL A 443 -0.25 -11.19 -13.98
N PRO A 444 -0.15 -11.23 -15.32
CA PRO A 444 0.55 -10.20 -16.07
C PRO A 444 -0.02 -8.81 -15.75
N ILE A 445 0.80 -7.96 -15.11
CA ILE A 445 0.44 -6.58 -14.85
C ILE A 445 0.58 -5.83 -16.17
N ILE A 446 -0.54 -5.53 -16.81
CA ILE A 446 -0.55 -4.67 -18.00
C ILE A 446 -0.28 -3.26 -17.49
N SER A 447 0.95 -2.77 -17.69
CA SER A 447 1.30 -1.37 -17.40
C SER A 447 0.41 -0.44 -18.23
N LYS A 448 -0.47 0.31 -17.57
CA LYS A 448 -1.22 1.41 -18.20
C LYS A 448 -0.32 2.61 -18.48
#